data_2c879e29cc2f387a454ae8792ab0bef5
#
_entry.id   2c879e29cc2f387a454ae8792ab0bef5
#
_cell.length_a   1.000
_cell.length_b   1.000
_cell.length_c   1.000
_cell.angle_alpha   90.00
_cell.angle_beta   90.00
_cell.angle_gamma   90.00
#
_symmetry.space_group_name_H-M   'P 1'
#
loop_
_entity.id
_entity.type
_entity.pdbx_description
1 polymer ?
#
loop_
_entity_poly.entity_id
_entity_poly.type
_entity_poly.pdbx_seq_one_letter_code
_entity_poly.pdbx_strand_id
1 'polypeptide(L)'
;MPRQLSDEEIEAYLDSRPAWAILSTIDHDGFPHSVPLGYFRLGRDIVMGVRDRTRKVANVERNPNVSVLLEDGSSMADIRGVLLQGRARIVREHGEALQLAREGARARGVPESEWPTAPREGAAYIRVTPVRTVSWDYSSPTTDQA
;
A
#
# COMPACT_ATOMS: atom_id res chain seq x y z
N MET A 1 16.59 -9.56 -18.38
CA MET A 1 15.54 -8.61 -17.96
C MET A 1 14.41 -9.37 -17.26
N PRO A 2 13.91 -8.84 -16.18
CA PRO A 2 12.75 -9.45 -15.55
C PRO A 2 11.50 -9.31 -16.40
N ARG A 3 10.58 -10.25 -16.23
CA ARG A 3 9.27 -10.15 -16.86
C ARG A 3 8.44 -9.11 -16.11
N GLN A 4 7.64 -8.35 -16.81
CA GLN A 4 6.62 -7.51 -16.18
C GLN A 4 5.39 -8.37 -15.86
N LEU A 5 4.69 -8.01 -14.81
CA LEU A 5 3.43 -8.64 -14.45
C LEU A 5 2.29 -8.03 -15.26
N SER A 6 1.31 -8.84 -15.62
CA SER A 6 0.06 -8.33 -16.20
C SER A 6 -0.77 -7.61 -15.13
N ASP A 7 -1.77 -6.85 -15.55
CA ASP A 7 -2.67 -6.18 -14.60
C ASP A 7 -3.35 -7.18 -13.67
N GLU A 8 -3.77 -8.34 -14.19
CA GLU A 8 -4.39 -9.38 -13.38
C GLU A 8 -3.40 -9.97 -12.36
N GLU A 9 -2.16 -10.18 -12.78
CA GLU A 9 -1.11 -10.67 -11.90
C GLU A 9 -0.78 -9.66 -10.81
N ILE A 10 -0.76 -8.36 -11.13
CA ILE A 10 -0.56 -7.30 -10.17
C ILE A 10 -1.67 -7.31 -9.11
N GLU A 11 -2.92 -7.38 -9.55
CA GLU A 11 -4.05 -7.45 -8.61
C GLU A 11 -3.96 -8.68 -7.71
N ALA A 12 -3.67 -9.84 -8.27
CA ALA A 12 -3.51 -11.06 -7.49
C ALA A 12 -2.35 -10.94 -6.49
N TYR A 13 -1.24 -10.32 -6.91
CA TYR A 13 -0.09 -10.11 -6.05
C TYR A 13 -0.43 -9.19 -4.87
N LEU A 14 -1.13 -8.09 -5.14
CA LEU A 14 -1.57 -7.17 -4.09
C LEU A 14 -2.56 -7.84 -3.13
N ASP A 15 -3.42 -8.70 -3.65
CA ASP A 15 -4.40 -9.41 -2.84
C ASP A 15 -3.80 -10.56 -2.03
N SER A 16 -2.65 -11.09 -2.46
CA SER A 16 -1.93 -12.12 -1.69
C SER A 16 -1.39 -11.58 -0.37
N ARG A 17 -1.33 -10.26 -0.28
CA ARG A 17 -0.98 -9.55 0.95
C ARG A 17 0.35 -9.99 1.52
N PRO A 18 1.47 -9.62 0.89
CA PRO A 18 2.76 -9.72 1.56
C PRO A 18 2.66 -9.08 2.94
N ALA A 19 3.47 -9.52 3.89
CA ALA A 19 3.35 -9.09 5.29
C ALA A 19 3.31 -7.56 5.43
N TRP A 20 4.10 -6.86 4.61
CA TRP A 20 4.26 -5.42 4.70
C TRP A 20 4.37 -4.80 3.32
N ALA A 21 3.86 -3.57 3.19
CA ALA A 21 4.19 -2.70 2.09
C ALA A 21 5.08 -1.58 2.60
N ILE A 22 6.06 -1.17 1.81
CA ILE A 22 6.94 -0.07 2.17
C ILE A 22 6.34 1.22 1.61
N LEU A 23 5.94 2.10 2.50
CA LEU A 23 5.45 3.43 2.13
C LEU A 23 6.62 4.42 2.16
N SER A 24 6.84 5.11 1.05
CA SER A 24 7.81 6.18 0.95
C SER A 24 7.11 7.52 0.78
N THR A 25 7.42 8.45 1.66
CA THR A 25 6.92 9.82 1.67
C THR A 25 8.11 10.78 1.63
N ILE A 26 7.85 12.05 1.40
CA ILE A 26 8.93 13.05 1.27
C ILE A 26 8.99 13.93 2.51
N ASP A 27 10.13 13.90 3.19
CA ASP A 27 10.38 14.76 4.35
C ASP A 27 10.40 16.23 3.94
N HIS A 28 10.26 17.11 4.92
CA HIS A 28 10.27 18.57 4.70
C HIS A 28 11.57 19.07 4.06
N ASP A 29 12.67 18.34 4.22
CA ASP A 29 13.96 18.66 3.62
C ASP A 29 14.22 17.94 2.30
N GLY A 30 13.22 17.23 1.77
CA GLY A 30 13.30 16.58 0.47
C GLY A 30 13.81 15.16 0.50
N PHE A 31 14.20 14.62 1.65
CA PHE A 31 14.63 13.23 1.73
C PHE A 31 13.44 12.28 1.70
N PRO A 32 13.54 11.15 0.97
CA PRO A 32 12.54 10.09 1.07
C PRO A 32 12.58 9.44 2.46
N HIS A 33 11.40 9.23 3.03
CA HIS A 33 11.23 8.55 4.31
C HIS A 33 10.43 7.28 4.06
N SER A 34 10.97 6.11 4.41
CA SER A 34 10.38 4.82 4.06
C SER A 34 10.13 3.99 5.30
N VAL A 35 8.91 3.47 5.44
CA VAL A 35 8.52 2.63 6.58
C VAL A 35 7.66 1.46 6.11
N PRO A 36 7.77 0.27 6.75
CA PRO A 36 6.87 -0.83 6.48
C PRO A 36 5.53 -0.64 7.19
N LEU A 37 4.44 -0.89 6.50
CA LEU A 37 3.10 -0.76 7.04
C LEU A 37 2.22 -1.90 6.53
N GLY A 38 1.26 -2.31 7.35
CA GLY A 38 0.17 -3.15 6.88
C GLY A 38 -0.75 -2.33 5.97
N TYR A 39 -1.42 -3.02 5.05
CA TYR A 39 -2.31 -2.36 4.10
C TYR A 39 -3.50 -3.26 3.75
N PHE A 40 -4.50 -2.67 3.16
CA PHE A 40 -5.54 -3.39 2.44
C PHE A 40 -5.91 -2.60 1.18
N ARG A 41 -6.58 -3.29 0.26
CA ARG A 41 -7.05 -2.67 -0.97
C ARG A 41 -8.52 -2.31 -0.85
N LEU A 42 -8.85 -1.15 -1.41
CA LEU A 42 -10.25 -0.76 -1.56
C LEU A 42 -10.41 -0.23 -2.99
N GLY A 43 -11.01 -1.04 -3.86
CA GLY A 43 -10.98 -0.76 -5.28
C GLY A 43 -9.54 -0.74 -5.80
N ARG A 44 -9.14 0.35 -6.42
CA ARG A 44 -7.77 0.53 -6.90
C ARG A 44 -6.85 1.14 -5.86
N ASP A 45 -7.40 1.64 -4.77
CA ASP A 45 -6.63 2.33 -3.75
C ASP A 45 -5.94 1.37 -2.80
N ILE A 46 -4.82 1.80 -2.27
CA ILE A 46 -4.11 1.16 -1.17
C ILE A 46 -4.40 1.97 0.08
N VAL A 47 -4.83 1.30 1.14
CA VAL A 47 -5.21 1.96 2.39
C VAL A 47 -4.35 1.43 3.52
N MET A 48 -3.78 2.33 4.30
CA MET A 48 -2.91 2.01 5.43
C MET A 48 -3.42 2.70 6.69
N GLY A 49 -3.70 1.91 7.73
CA GLY A 49 -4.03 2.46 9.03
C GLY A 49 -2.77 2.91 9.75
N VAL A 50 -2.77 4.12 10.27
CA VAL A 50 -1.60 4.73 10.89
C VAL A 50 -2.02 5.46 12.17
N ARG A 51 -1.03 5.81 12.99
CA ARG A 51 -1.25 6.77 14.09
C ARG A 51 -1.18 8.17 13.50
N ASP A 52 -2.13 8.99 13.89
CA ASP A 52 -2.12 10.40 13.54
C ASP A 52 -0.92 11.10 14.20
N ARG A 53 -0.55 12.26 13.70
CA ARG A 53 0.57 13.08 14.20
C ARG A 53 1.93 12.39 14.10
N THR A 54 2.10 11.53 13.11
CA THR A 54 3.39 10.92 12.81
C THR A 54 4.06 11.65 11.64
N ARG A 55 5.37 11.37 11.45
CA ARG A 55 6.13 11.99 10.35
C ARG A 55 5.52 11.68 8.99
N LYS A 56 5.13 10.43 8.74
CA LYS A 56 4.55 10.05 7.45
C LYS A 56 3.24 10.78 7.17
N VAL A 57 2.42 11.01 8.20
CA VAL A 57 1.18 11.77 8.04
C VAL A 57 1.49 13.22 7.69
N ALA A 58 2.41 13.87 8.42
CA ALA A 58 2.82 15.23 8.13
C ALA A 58 3.43 15.35 6.72
N ASN A 59 4.23 14.36 6.33
CA ASN A 59 4.83 14.33 5.00
C ASN A 59 3.77 14.28 3.90
N VAL A 60 2.77 13.43 4.04
CA VAL A 60 1.67 13.30 3.07
C VAL A 60 0.87 14.60 2.97
N GLU A 61 0.61 15.24 4.10
CA GLU A 61 -0.15 16.50 4.10
C GLU A 61 0.59 17.62 3.37
N ARG A 62 1.91 17.62 3.45
CA ARG A 62 2.73 18.62 2.78
C ARG A 62 2.98 18.26 1.32
N ASN A 63 3.19 16.98 1.02
CA ASN A 63 3.48 16.49 -0.33
C ASN A 63 2.74 15.17 -0.54
N PRO A 64 1.68 15.16 -1.36
CA PRO A 64 0.86 13.97 -1.54
C PRO A 64 1.50 12.89 -2.41
N ASN A 65 2.63 13.15 -3.05
CA ASN A 65 3.29 12.17 -3.90
C ASN A 65 3.99 11.13 -3.03
N VAL A 66 3.62 9.87 -3.23
CA VAL A 66 4.15 8.75 -2.45
C VAL A 66 4.45 7.57 -3.36
N SER A 67 5.20 6.62 -2.85
CA SER A 67 5.32 5.32 -3.48
C SER A 67 5.04 4.22 -2.46
N VAL A 68 4.50 3.11 -2.95
CA VAL A 68 4.23 1.91 -2.17
C VAL A 68 4.93 0.76 -2.86
N LEU A 69 5.87 0.13 -2.17
CA LEU A 69 6.67 -0.97 -2.69
C LEU A 69 6.28 -2.27 -1.98
N LEU A 70 5.94 -3.26 -2.78
CA LEU A 70 5.75 -4.63 -2.30
C LEU A 70 6.74 -5.51 -3.04
N GLU A 71 7.44 -6.36 -2.31
CA GLU A 71 8.38 -7.28 -2.92
C GLU A 71 8.46 -8.57 -2.12
N ASP A 72 8.85 -9.64 -2.78
CA ASP A 72 9.19 -10.90 -2.14
C ASP A 72 10.25 -11.61 -2.98
N GLY A 73 10.86 -12.61 -2.38
CA GLY A 73 11.95 -13.36 -2.98
C GLY A 73 13.11 -13.48 -2.01
N SER A 74 13.94 -14.49 -2.23
CA SER A 74 15.09 -14.77 -1.37
C SER A 74 16.42 -14.43 -2.03
N SER A 75 16.42 -14.20 -3.34
CA SER A 75 17.62 -13.87 -4.11
C SER A 75 17.23 -13.10 -5.38
N MET A 76 18.23 -12.58 -6.07
CA MET A 76 17.99 -11.91 -7.35
C MET A 76 17.39 -12.84 -8.42
N ALA A 77 17.52 -14.17 -8.23
CA ALA A 77 16.97 -15.12 -9.19
C ALA A 77 15.47 -15.32 -9.06
N ASP A 78 14.87 -14.97 -7.93
CA ASP A 78 13.44 -15.17 -7.68
C ASP A 78 12.72 -13.96 -7.14
N ILE A 79 13.36 -12.80 -7.11
CA ILE A 79 12.75 -11.59 -6.61
C ILE A 79 11.61 -11.14 -7.53
N ARG A 80 10.51 -10.76 -6.91
CA ARG A 80 9.30 -10.31 -7.58
C ARG A 80 8.76 -9.11 -6.82
N GLY A 81 8.19 -8.14 -7.51
CA GLY A 81 7.66 -6.98 -6.82
C GLY A 81 6.81 -6.08 -7.68
N VAL A 82 6.15 -5.16 -6.98
CA VAL A 82 5.29 -4.13 -7.56
C VAL A 82 5.61 -2.81 -6.87
N LEU A 83 5.85 -1.78 -7.66
CA LEU A 83 5.99 -0.41 -7.18
C LEU A 83 4.80 0.39 -7.69
N LEU A 84 4.03 0.94 -6.76
CA LEU A 84 2.93 1.85 -7.05
C LEU A 84 3.38 3.26 -6.71
N GLN A 85 3.34 4.14 -7.68
CA GLN A 85 3.51 5.57 -7.42
C GLN A 85 2.15 6.23 -7.50
N GLY A 86 1.80 7.00 -6.49
CA GLY A 86 0.46 7.55 -6.42
C GLY A 86 0.39 8.82 -5.60
N ARG A 87 -0.83 9.28 -5.41
CA ARG A 87 -1.12 10.43 -4.55
C ARG A 87 -1.90 9.96 -3.36
N ALA A 88 -1.47 10.41 -2.19
CA ALA A 88 -2.04 10.03 -0.92
C ALA A 88 -2.79 11.19 -0.29
N ARG A 89 -3.81 10.87 0.47
CA ARG A 89 -4.49 11.81 1.35
C ARG A 89 -4.69 11.19 2.71
N ILE A 90 -4.82 12.03 3.71
CA ILE A 90 -5.07 11.60 5.08
C ILE A 90 -6.57 11.61 5.32
N VAL A 91 -7.08 10.50 5.82
CA VAL A 91 -8.50 10.36 6.16
C VAL A 91 -8.66 10.41 7.66
N ARG A 92 -9.34 11.46 8.14
CA ARG A 92 -9.70 11.66 9.55
C ARG A 92 -11.19 11.83 9.76
N GLU A 93 -11.94 12.16 8.70
CA GLU A 93 -13.38 12.38 8.79
C GLU A 93 -14.05 11.10 9.32
N HIS A 94 -14.94 11.24 10.29
CA HIS A 94 -15.50 10.13 11.04
C HIS A 94 -16.15 9.07 10.15
N GLY A 95 -16.98 9.49 9.21
CA GLY A 95 -17.72 8.56 8.35
C GLY A 95 -16.81 7.75 7.44
N GLU A 96 -15.87 8.40 6.76
CA GLU A 96 -14.93 7.70 5.90
C GLU A 96 -13.97 6.85 6.73
N ALA A 97 -13.47 7.37 7.84
CA ALA A 97 -12.56 6.59 8.71
C ALA A 97 -13.25 5.33 9.23
N LEU A 98 -14.52 5.40 9.61
CA LEU A 98 -15.28 4.22 10.03
C LEU A 98 -15.45 3.24 8.87
N GLN A 99 -15.76 3.72 7.67
CA GLN A 99 -15.85 2.87 6.49
C GLN A 99 -14.53 2.13 6.26
N LEU A 100 -13.41 2.82 6.32
CA LEU A 100 -12.11 2.20 6.12
C LEU A 100 -11.75 1.21 7.22
N ALA A 101 -12.13 1.49 8.48
CA ALA A 101 -11.93 0.54 9.57
C ALA A 101 -12.70 -0.75 9.32
N ARG A 102 -13.94 -0.66 8.84
CA ARG A 102 -14.78 -1.81 8.52
C ARG A 102 -14.24 -2.57 7.31
N GLU A 103 -13.82 -1.88 6.27
CA GLU A 103 -13.23 -2.52 5.09
C GLU A 103 -11.91 -3.22 5.43
N GLY A 104 -11.10 -2.63 6.31
CA GLY A 104 -9.89 -3.29 6.82
C GLY A 104 -10.21 -4.55 7.61
N ALA A 105 -11.25 -4.53 8.44
CA ALA A 105 -11.71 -5.71 9.17
C ALA A 105 -12.18 -6.80 8.20
N ARG A 106 -12.95 -6.42 7.18
CA ARG A 106 -13.38 -7.35 6.13
C ARG A 106 -12.17 -8.00 5.45
N ALA A 107 -11.17 -7.20 5.08
CA ALA A 107 -9.99 -7.69 4.39
C ALA A 107 -9.17 -8.68 5.25
N ARG A 108 -9.23 -8.55 6.58
CA ARG A 108 -8.56 -9.47 7.51
C ARG A 108 -9.41 -10.70 7.84
N GLY A 109 -10.61 -10.83 7.28
CA GLY A 109 -11.50 -11.94 7.55
C GLY A 109 -12.21 -11.88 8.89
N VAL A 110 -12.33 -10.69 9.49
CA VAL A 110 -13.04 -10.50 10.75
C VAL A 110 -14.55 -10.67 10.50
N PRO A 111 -15.27 -11.45 11.33
CA PRO A 111 -16.72 -11.58 11.18
C PRO A 111 -17.41 -10.22 11.30
N GLU A 112 -18.46 -10.01 10.52
CA GLU A 112 -19.17 -8.73 10.48
C GLU A 112 -19.67 -8.30 11.86
N SER A 113 -20.09 -9.24 12.70
CA SER A 113 -20.55 -8.96 14.05
C SER A 113 -19.48 -8.33 14.94
N GLU A 114 -18.20 -8.45 14.55
CA GLU A 114 -17.07 -7.91 15.30
C GLU A 114 -16.43 -6.70 14.64
N TRP A 115 -17.04 -6.19 13.56
CA TRP A 115 -16.51 -5.01 12.90
C TRP A 115 -16.63 -3.77 13.78
N PRO A 116 -15.70 -2.83 13.65
CA PRO A 116 -15.74 -1.62 14.48
C PRO A 116 -16.99 -0.80 14.23
N THR A 117 -17.49 -0.17 15.27
CA THR A 117 -18.65 0.72 15.24
C THR A 117 -18.24 2.19 15.31
N ALA A 118 -16.96 2.45 15.54
CA ALA A 118 -16.38 3.79 15.57
C ALA A 118 -14.94 3.72 15.10
N PRO A 119 -14.40 4.81 14.55
CA PRO A 119 -12.97 4.89 14.24
C PRO A 119 -12.15 4.78 15.52
N ARG A 120 -10.95 4.23 15.40
CA ARG A 120 -10.03 4.13 16.52
C ARG A 120 -9.52 5.52 16.88
N GLU A 121 -9.59 5.87 18.16
CA GLU A 121 -9.10 7.16 18.63
C GLU A 121 -7.60 7.28 18.38
N GLY A 122 -7.18 8.46 17.90
CA GLY A 122 -5.78 8.74 17.58
C GLY A 122 -5.28 8.10 16.29
N ALA A 123 -6.15 7.41 15.57
CA ALA A 123 -5.81 6.80 14.29
C ALA A 123 -6.23 7.68 13.12
N ALA A 124 -5.53 7.48 12.00
CA ALA A 124 -5.89 8.07 10.72
C ALA A 124 -5.62 7.02 9.65
N TYR A 125 -6.01 7.30 8.43
CA TYR A 125 -5.69 6.45 7.29
C TYR A 125 -4.93 7.25 6.25
N ILE A 126 -3.95 6.60 5.65
CA ILE A 126 -3.31 7.09 4.44
C ILE A 126 -3.96 6.31 3.30
N ARG A 127 -4.64 7.01 2.41
CA ARG A 127 -5.30 6.40 1.26
C ARG A 127 -4.56 6.83 0.00
N VAL A 128 -3.98 5.85 -0.69
CA VAL A 128 -3.14 6.09 -1.86
C VAL A 128 -3.90 5.70 -3.12
N THR A 129 -4.05 6.64 -4.04
CA THR A 129 -4.60 6.39 -5.37
C THR A 129 -3.45 6.24 -6.34
N PRO A 130 -3.25 5.06 -6.92
CA PRO A 130 -2.14 4.83 -7.85
C PRO A 130 -2.26 5.70 -9.11
N VAL A 131 -1.12 6.21 -9.56
CA VAL A 131 -1.00 6.97 -10.81
C VAL A 131 -0.23 6.13 -11.83
N ARG A 132 0.77 5.39 -11.37
CA ARG A 132 1.66 4.62 -12.24
C ARG A 132 2.13 3.37 -11.49
N THR A 133 2.24 2.25 -12.21
CA THR A 133 2.66 0.99 -11.63
C THR A 133 3.82 0.42 -12.42
N VAL A 134 4.84 -0.07 -11.70
CA VAL A 134 5.98 -0.79 -12.25
C VAL A 134 6.04 -2.15 -11.59
N SER A 135 6.32 -3.19 -12.33
CA SER A 135 6.38 -4.55 -11.78
C SER A 135 7.55 -5.33 -12.39
N TRP A 136 7.99 -6.36 -11.67
CA TRP A 136 9.06 -7.24 -12.13
C TRP A 136 8.91 -8.62 -11.54
N ASP A 137 9.36 -9.63 -12.30
CA ASP A 137 9.42 -11.00 -11.86
C ASP A 137 10.68 -11.64 -12.48
N TYR A 138 11.71 -11.83 -11.66
CA TYR A 138 12.97 -12.39 -12.09
C TYR A 138 12.94 -13.92 -12.16
N SER A 139 11.96 -14.55 -11.52
CA SER A 139 11.80 -16.01 -11.55
C SER A 139 11.21 -16.51 -12.87
N SER A 140 10.66 -15.62 -13.67
CA SER A 140 9.94 -15.95 -14.88
C SER A 140 10.44 -15.04 -16.01
N PRO A 141 11.59 -15.34 -16.62
CA PRO A 141 12.13 -14.51 -17.69
C PRO A 141 11.19 -14.42 -18.88
N THR A 142 11.30 -13.34 -19.64
CA THR A 142 10.50 -13.15 -20.85
C THR A 142 10.86 -14.20 -21.91
N THR A 143 9.89 -14.51 -22.79
CA THR A 143 10.11 -15.46 -23.89
C THR A 143 11.19 -15.01 -24.86
N ASP A 144 11.48 -13.71 -24.92
CA ASP A 144 12.49 -13.15 -25.80
C ASP A 144 13.92 -13.55 -25.41
N GLN A 145 14.06 -14.14 -24.23
CA GLN A 145 15.36 -14.58 -23.72
C GLN A 145 15.59 -16.08 -23.86
N ALA A 146 14.61 -16.76 -24.39
CA ALA A 146 14.70 -18.21 -24.56
C ALA A 146 15.54 -18.60 -25.77
#